data_eae69d00df42191d758b711c38665f1e
#
_entry.id   eae69d00df42191d758b711c38665f1e
#
_cell.length_a   1.000
_cell.length_b   1.000
_cell.length_c   1.000
_cell.angle_alpha   90.00
_cell.angle_beta   90.00
_cell.angle_gamma   90.00
#
_symmetry.space_group_name_H-M   'P 1'
#
loop_
_entity.id
_entity.type
_entity.pdbx_description
1 polymer ?
#
loop_
_entity_poly.entity_id
_entity_poly.type
_entity_poly.pdbx_seq_one_letter_code
_entity_poly.pdbx_strand_id
1 'polypeptide(L)'
;MKRRLQVFRATPPREPDLAIDVTATLDILEGFIRTEVKRTGLHRVVLGLSGGIDSALAAYVAVRALGPSGVVGVLMPYRTSSASSLKDAEAVVGALGIVAERFEISELVDVFAAKAGDIGPRRLGNVMARVRMLVLYDRSVEHDALVLGTSNKTELLLGYGTIHGDLASALNPLGDLYKTQVRELSRALSVPKPILAKAPSADLWPEQTDEADLGVTYDEVDRILALLVDSRVSLGTIVAKGFRRE
;
A
#
# COMPACT_ATOMS: atom_id res chain seq x y z
N MET A 1 -36.94 -44.78 -12.67
CA MET A 1 -36.07 -44.49 -11.50
C MET A 1 -35.72 -42.99 -11.51
N LYS A 2 -36.34 -42.16 -10.67
CA LYS A 2 -36.05 -40.72 -10.56
C LYS A 2 -34.83 -40.57 -9.60
N ARG A 3 -33.64 -40.24 -10.11
CA ARG A 3 -32.50 -39.85 -9.27
C ARG A 3 -32.87 -38.54 -8.55
N ARG A 4 -33.05 -38.58 -7.22
CA ARG A 4 -33.11 -37.38 -6.38
C ARG A 4 -31.69 -36.74 -6.40
N LEU A 5 -31.61 -35.56 -6.95
CA LEU A 5 -30.45 -34.70 -6.75
C LEU A 5 -30.32 -34.41 -5.25
N GLN A 6 -29.23 -34.88 -4.63
CA GLN A 6 -28.87 -34.45 -3.28
C GLN A 6 -28.39 -33.00 -3.37
N VAL A 7 -29.22 -32.07 -2.90
CA VAL A 7 -28.83 -30.69 -2.69
C VAL A 7 -27.94 -30.68 -1.46
N PHE A 8 -26.64 -30.59 -1.67
CA PHE A 8 -25.73 -30.29 -0.57
C PHE A 8 -26.08 -28.91 -0.06
N ARG A 9 -26.61 -28.78 1.13
CA ARG A 9 -26.74 -27.52 1.84
C ARG A 9 -25.29 -27.07 2.15
N ALA A 10 -24.82 -26.08 1.43
CA ALA A 10 -23.55 -25.43 1.78
C ALA A 10 -23.66 -24.92 3.23
N THR A 11 -22.70 -25.31 4.04
CA THR A 11 -22.54 -24.71 5.38
C THR A 11 -22.47 -23.19 5.19
N PRO A 12 -23.21 -22.39 5.98
CA PRO A 12 -23.13 -20.95 5.86
C PRO A 12 -21.65 -20.56 6.01
N PRO A 13 -21.12 -19.71 5.11
CA PRO A 13 -19.73 -19.31 5.17
C PRO A 13 -19.44 -18.70 6.55
N ARG A 14 -18.38 -19.16 7.21
CA ARG A 14 -17.86 -18.53 8.44
C ARG A 14 -17.61 -17.06 8.19
N GLU A 15 -17.67 -16.24 9.22
CA GLU A 15 -17.12 -14.90 9.13
C GLU A 15 -15.65 -15.00 8.71
N PRO A 16 -15.17 -14.13 7.80
CA PRO A 16 -13.79 -14.17 7.39
C PRO A 16 -12.90 -13.90 8.60
N ASP A 17 -11.99 -14.80 8.87
CA ASP A 17 -10.94 -14.59 9.84
C ASP A 17 -9.83 -13.82 9.15
N LEU A 18 -9.68 -12.52 9.46
CA LEU A 18 -8.61 -11.66 8.95
C LEU A 18 -7.36 -11.73 9.84
N ALA A 19 -7.41 -12.48 10.95
CA ALA A 19 -6.24 -12.66 11.82
C ALA A 19 -5.11 -13.35 11.06
N ILE A 20 -3.89 -12.91 11.32
CA ILE A 20 -2.68 -13.46 10.73
C ILE A 20 -1.73 -13.98 11.81
N ASP A 21 -0.96 -15.00 11.48
CA ASP A 21 0.24 -15.30 12.23
C ASP A 21 1.32 -14.30 11.83
N VAL A 22 1.57 -13.34 12.72
CA VAL A 22 2.52 -12.25 12.49
C VAL A 22 3.91 -12.77 12.14
N THR A 23 4.40 -13.80 12.86
CA THR A 23 5.75 -14.34 12.65
C THR A 23 5.83 -15.01 11.29
N ALA A 24 4.93 -15.93 11.00
CA ALA A 24 4.90 -16.62 9.71
C ALA A 24 4.71 -15.66 8.54
N THR A 25 3.85 -14.64 8.71
CA THR A 25 3.61 -13.64 7.66
C THR A 25 4.88 -12.83 7.39
N LEU A 26 5.58 -12.36 8.42
CA LEU A 26 6.84 -11.63 8.24
C LEU A 26 7.91 -12.52 7.58
N ASP A 27 8.06 -13.76 7.98
CA ASP A 27 9.01 -14.71 7.35
C ASP A 27 8.73 -14.89 5.85
N ILE A 28 7.45 -14.97 5.46
CA ILE A 28 7.03 -15.07 4.06
C ILE A 28 7.40 -13.79 3.29
N LEU A 29 7.07 -12.61 3.82
CA LEU A 29 7.34 -11.34 3.16
C LEU A 29 8.84 -11.08 3.01
N GLU A 30 9.63 -11.35 4.06
CA GLU A 30 11.09 -11.23 4.02
C GLU A 30 11.69 -12.21 3.02
N GLY A 31 11.23 -13.46 3.03
CA GLY A 31 11.65 -14.50 2.09
C GLY A 31 11.34 -14.14 0.65
N PHE A 32 10.16 -13.57 0.40
CA PHE A 32 9.75 -13.06 -0.91
C PHE A 32 10.69 -11.97 -1.41
N ILE A 33 10.90 -10.90 -0.63
CA ILE A 33 11.77 -9.78 -1.02
C ILE A 33 13.19 -10.29 -1.29
N ARG A 34 13.76 -11.08 -0.37
CA ARG A 34 15.11 -11.61 -0.50
C ARG A 34 15.28 -12.46 -1.74
N THR A 35 14.30 -13.30 -2.03
CA THR A 35 14.34 -14.22 -3.18
C THR A 35 14.24 -13.46 -4.49
N GLU A 36 13.26 -12.57 -4.62
CA GLU A 36 13.02 -11.84 -5.87
C GLU A 36 14.15 -10.84 -6.18
N VAL A 37 14.68 -10.13 -5.18
CA VAL A 37 15.84 -9.26 -5.38
C VAL A 37 17.06 -10.08 -5.83
N LYS A 38 17.35 -11.21 -5.16
CA LYS A 38 18.47 -12.08 -5.54
C LYS A 38 18.35 -12.64 -6.96
N ARG A 39 17.14 -12.97 -7.41
CA ARG A 39 16.90 -13.52 -8.79
C ARG A 39 17.30 -12.55 -9.89
N THR A 40 17.29 -11.26 -9.65
CA THR A 40 17.69 -10.25 -10.64
C THR A 40 19.19 -9.96 -10.64
N GLY A 41 19.94 -10.52 -9.68
CA GLY A 41 21.36 -10.18 -9.46
C GLY A 41 21.57 -8.86 -8.72
N LEU A 42 20.49 -8.17 -8.34
CA LEU A 42 20.55 -6.95 -7.53
C LEU A 42 20.55 -7.27 -6.03
N HIS A 43 20.84 -6.26 -5.21
CA HIS A 43 20.95 -6.42 -3.75
C HIS A 43 20.18 -5.34 -2.98
N ARG A 44 19.52 -4.44 -3.68
CA ARG A 44 18.84 -3.28 -3.10
C ARG A 44 17.42 -3.12 -3.60
N VAL A 45 16.63 -2.41 -2.81
CA VAL A 45 15.34 -1.88 -3.22
C VAL A 45 15.29 -0.38 -2.97
N VAL A 46 14.52 0.33 -3.79
CA VAL A 46 14.17 1.74 -3.61
C VAL A 46 12.67 1.86 -3.45
N LEU A 47 12.21 2.68 -2.50
CA LEU A 47 10.78 2.90 -2.29
C LEU A 47 10.48 4.35 -1.91
N GLY A 48 9.27 4.78 -2.25
CA GLY A 48 8.74 6.08 -1.82
C GLY A 48 8.29 6.03 -0.37
N LEU A 49 8.78 6.96 0.46
CA LEU A 49 8.34 7.15 1.83
C LEU A 49 7.38 8.33 1.91
N SER A 50 6.09 8.04 2.06
CA SER A 50 5.03 9.04 2.12
C SER A 50 4.72 9.53 3.54
N GLY A 51 5.24 8.85 4.56
CA GLY A 51 4.81 9.02 5.96
C GLY A 51 3.49 8.31 6.28
N GLY A 52 2.97 7.50 5.34
CA GLY A 52 1.82 6.62 5.56
C GLY A 52 2.25 5.23 6.04
N ILE A 53 1.29 4.50 6.60
CA ILE A 53 1.52 3.20 7.25
C ILE A 53 2.03 2.12 6.27
N ASP A 54 1.56 2.13 5.01
CA ASP A 54 1.93 1.13 4.01
C ASP A 54 3.40 1.29 3.59
N SER A 55 3.83 2.51 3.27
CA SER A 55 5.22 2.79 2.93
C SER A 55 6.16 2.52 4.11
N ALA A 56 5.72 2.82 5.33
CA ALA A 56 6.46 2.49 6.54
C ALA A 56 6.61 0.97 6.69
N LEU A 57 5.51 0.20 6.64
CA LEU A 57 5.57 -1.26 6.76
C LEU A 57 6.45 -1.88 5.67
N ALA A 58 6.31 -1.46 4.41
CA ALA A 58 7.14 -1.95 3.30
C ALA A 58 8.63 -1.72 3.58
N ALA A 59 9.01 -0.54 4.11
CA ALA A 59 10.39 -0.24 4.48
C ALA A 59 10.89 -1.13 5.64
N TYR A 60 10.08 -1.33 6.68
CA TYR A 60 10.44 -2.19 7.81
C TYR A 60 10.68 -3.64 7.36
N VAL A 61 9.79 -4.19 6.54
CA VAL A 61 9.94 -5.55 6.00
C VAL A 61 11.15 -5.66 5.07
N ALA A 62 11.38 -4.63 4.24
CA ALA A 62 12.55 -4.61 3.35
C ALA A 62 13.87 -4.58 4.13
N VAL A 63 13.97 -3.78 5.20
CA VAL A 63 15.16 -3.75 6.07
C VAL A 63 15.38 -5.08 6.77
N ARG A 64 14.33 -5.76 7.23
CA ARG A 64 14.45 -7.09 7.80
C ARG A 64 14.93 -8.14 6.78
N ALA A 65 14.53 -7.98 5.52
CA ALA A 65 14.94 -8.89 4.45
C ALA A 65 16.37 -8.65 3.95
N LEU A 66 16.81 -7.40 3.82
CA LEU A 66 18.03 -7.01 3.10
C LEU A 66 19.05 -6.28 3.97
N GLY A 67 18.68 -5.90 5.19
CA GLY A 67 19.46 -5.01 6.03
C GLY A 67 19.30 -3.51 5.63
N PRO A 68 19.70 -2.58 6.50
CA PRO A 68 19.54 -1.13 6.23
C PRO A 68 20.25 -0.65 4.97
N SER A 69 21.42 -1.20 4.64
CA SER A 69 22.19 -0.85 3.43
C SER A 69 21.55 -1.35 2.13
N GLY A 70 20.60 -2.28 2.22
CA GLY A 70 19.84 -2.82 1.09
C GLY A 70 18.58 -2.00 0.75
N VAL A 71 18.29 -0.91 1.46
CA VAL A 71 17.05 -0.14 1.29
C VAL A 71 17.36 1.35 1.10
N VAL A 72 16.82 1.93 0.04
CA VAL A 72 16.89 3.38 -0.22
C VAL A 72 15.50 3.97 -0.15
N GLY A 73 15.28 4.92 0.75
CA GLY A 73 14.03 5.67 0.88
C GLY A 73 14.07 6.95 0.04
N VAL A 74 12.99 7.25 -0.69
CA VAL A 74 12.86 8.51 -1.42
C VAL A 74 11.66 9.29 -0.91
N LEU A 75 11.92 10.48 -0.36
CA LEU A 75 10.89 11.40 0.10
C LEU A 75 10.56 12.36 -1.04
N MET A 76 9.35 12.33 -1.56
CA MET A 76 8.94 13.07 -2.74
C MET A 76 7.78 14.04 -2.44
N PRO A 77 8.03 15.10 -1.63
CA PRO A 77 6.98 16.04 -1.30
C PRO A 77 6.58 16.87 -2.53
N TYR A 78 5.29 17.21 -2.57
CA TYR A 78 4.76 18.29 -3.39
C TYR A 78 4.48 19.48 -2.48
N ARG A 79 4.39 20.69 -2.99
CA ARG A 79 4.20 21.93 -2.19
C ARG A 79 3.04 21.89 -1.18
N THR A 80 1.99 21.12 -1.48
CA THR A 80 0.83 20.97 -0.60
C THR A 80 0.91 19.74 0.31
N SER A 81 1.96 18.94 0.20
CA SER A 81 2.16 17.79 1.10
C SER A 81 2.28 18.26 2.54
N SER A 82 1.65 17.52 3.46
CA SER A 82 1.64 17.94 4.85
C SER A 82 3.04 17.85 5.49
N ALA A 83 3.39 18.84 6.31
CA ALA A 83 4.64 18.83 7.06
C ALA A 83 4.73 17.63 8.02
N SER A 84 3.59 17.15 8.52
CA SER A 84 3.52 15.95 9.35
C SER A 84 3.89 14.69 8.57
N SER A 85 3.44 14.55 7.32
CA SER A 85 3.79 13.41 6.47
C SER A 85 5.30 13.34 6.23
N LEU A 86 5.95 14.47 5.96
CA LEU A 86 7.40 14.52 5.80
C LEU A 86 8.13 14.13 7.08
N LYS A 87 7.71 14.68 8.24
CA LYS A 87 8.27 14.33 9.55
C LYS A 87 8.09 12.85 9.88
N ASP A 88 6.93 12.28 9.56
CA ASP A 88 6.65 10.86 9.76
C ASP A 88 7.56 9.98 8.89
N ALA A 89 7.79 10.35 7.62
CA ALA A 89 8.72 9.66 6.73
C ALA A 89 10.17 9.74 7.25
N GLU A 90 10.61 10.91 7.71
CA GLU A 90 11.95 11.11 8.33
C GLU A 90 12.09 10.26 9.62
N ALA A 91 11.02 10.10 10.41
CA ALA A 91 11.03 9.24 11.58
C ALA A 91 11.23 7.76 11.22
N VAL A 92 10.66 7.28 10.11
CA VAL A 92 10.91 5.92 9.57
C VAL A 92 12.38 5.78 9.17
N VAL A 93 12.92 6.75 8.43
CA VAL A 93 14.34 6.75 8.02
C VAL A 93 15.25 6.64 9.23
N GLY A 94 15.03 7.47 10.25
CA GLY A 94 15.82 7.47 11.47
C GLY A 94 15.71 6.16 12.27
N ALA A 95 14.48 5.61 12.38
CA ALA A 95 14.24 4.35 13.09
C ALA A 95 14.91 3.15 12.41
N LEU A 96 14.98 3.13 11.09
CA LEU A 96 15.53 2.03 10.29
C LEU A 96 17.02 2.19 9.97
N GLY A 97 17.59 3.39 10.12
CA GLY A 97 18.98 3.69 9.75
C GLY A 97 19.27 3.52 8.27
N ILE A 98 18.28 3.73 7.40
CA ILE A 98 18.42 3.59 5.96
C ILE A 98 18.93 4.88 5.30
N VAL A 99 19.52 4.76 4.12
CA VAL A 99 19.81 5.90 3.25
C VAL A 99 18.49 6.48 2.75
N ALA A 100 18.37 7.81 2.79
CA ALA A 100 17.20 8.48 2.26
C ALA A 100 17.59 9.73 1.45
N GLU A 101 16.83 9.95 0.37
CA GLU A 101 16.94 11.10 -0.50
C GLU A 101 15.64 11.91 -0.46
N ARG A 102 15.78 13.22 -0.63
CA ARG A 102 14.63 14.10 -0.81
C ARG A 102 14.63 14.63 -2.24
N PHE A 103 13.54 14.35 -2.95
CA PHE A 103 13.30 14.84 -4.30
C PHE A 103 11.96 15.58 -4.34
N GLU A 104 11.98 16.89 -4.34
CA GLU A 104 10.74 17.68 -4.42
C GLU A 104 10.19 17.66 -5.84
N ILE A 105 8.92 17.26 -5.99
CA ILE A 105 8.28 17.05 -7.29
C ILE A 105 7.53 18.27 -7.82
N SER A 106 7.49 19.39 -7.06
CA SER A 106 6.62 20.54 -7.36
C SER A 106 6.87 21.13 -8.75
N GLU A 107 8.12 21.36 -9.13
CA GLU A 107 8.45 21.95 -10.43
C GLU A 107 7.99 21.05 -11.60
N LEU A 108 8.20 19.74 -11.51
CA LEU A 108 7.81 18.80 -12.56
C LEU A 108 6.30 18.75 -12.74
N VAL A 109 5.58 18.71 -11.62
CA VAL A 109 4.10 18.68 -11.61
C VAL A 109 3.53 19.99 -12.14
N ASP A 110 4.09 21.14 -11.73
CA ASP A 110 3.61 22.45 -12.12
C ASP A 110 3.85 22.75 -13.61
N VAL A 111 5.00 22.36 -14.15
CA VAL A 111 5.27 22.46 -15.59
C VAL A 111 4.24 21.67 -16.39
N PHE A 112 3.90 20.46 -15.94
CA PHE A 112 2.86 19.67 -16.57
C PHE A 112 1.48 20.35 -16.47
N ALA A 113 1.12 20.80 -15.26
CA ALA A 113 -0.17 21.44 -14.99
C ALA A 113 -0.36 22.71 -15.84
N ALA A 114 0.69 23.55 -15.94
CA ALA A 114 0.66 24.78 -16.76
C ALA A 114 0.42 24.48 -18.25
N LYS A 115 0.98 23.38 -18.78
CA LYS A 115 0.76 22.97 -20.17
C LYS A 115 -0.59 22.30 -20.39
N ALA A 116 -1.11 21.60 -19.39
CA ALA A 116 -2.38 20.88 -19.47
C ALA A 116 -3.61 21.77 -19.30
N GLY A 117 -3.45 23.03 -18.90
CA GLY A 117 -4.51 23.97 -18.60
C GLY A 117 -5.18 23.69 -17.25
N ASP A 118 -6.47 24.05 -17.12
CA ASP A 118 -7.23 23.82 -15.89
C ASP A 118 -7.43 22.30 -15.65
N ILE A 119 -6.73 21.77 -14.66
CA ILE A 119 -6.85 20.38 -14.23
C ILE A 119 -7.36 20.33 -12.79
N GLY A 120 -8.47 19.63 -12.59
CA GLY A 120 -9.02 19.45 -11.25
C GLY A 120 -8.11 18.59 -10.32
N PRO A 121 -8.41 18.58 -9.01
CA PRO A 121 -7.57 17.92 -8.00
C PRO A 121 -7.24 16.46 -8.31
N ARG A 122 -8.21 15.68 -8.79
CA ARG A 122 -8.03 14.28 -9.15
C ARG A 122 -7.01 14.07 -10.28
N ARG A 123 -7.05 14.92 -11.33
CA ARG A 123 -6.06 14.85 -12.42
C ARG A 123 -4.68 15.24 -11.93
N LEU A 124 -4.59 16.28 -11.10
CA LEU A 124 -3.34 16.73 -10.49
C LEU A 124 -2.74 15.64 -9.60
N GLY A 125 -3.54 15.00 -8.75
CA GLY A 125 -3.11 13.86 -7.92
C GLY A 125 -2.53 12.72 -8.75
N ASN A 126 -3.19 12.36 -9.86
CA ASN A 126 -2.67 11.36 -10.79
C ASN A 126 -1.34 11.76 -11.45
N VAL A 127 -1.14 13.05 -11.72
CA VAL A 127 0.15 13.56 -12.23
C VAL A 127 1.22 13.42 -11.15
N MET A 128 0.93 13.83 -9.92
CA MET A 128 1.86 13.69 -8.79
C MET A 128 2.28 12.23 -8.58
N ALA A 129 1.35 11.28 -8.61
CA ALA A 129 1.65 9.87 -8.45
C ALA A 129 2.57 9.35 -9.58
N ARG A 130 2.34 9.76 -10.83
CA ARG A 130 3.17 9.37 -11.98
C ARG A 130 4.54 10.04 -11.98
N VAL A 131 4.66 11.27 -11.51
CA VAL A 131 5.97 11.92 -11.32
C VAL A 131 6.76 11.19 -10.23
N ARG A 132 6.13 10.80 -9.12
CA ARG A 132 6.78 9.97 -8.10
C ARG A 132 7.28 8.65 -8.65
N MET A 133 6.46 7.96 -9.46
CA MET A 133 6.87 6.74 -10.15
C MET A 133 8.09 6.97 -11.03
N LEU A 134 8.09 8.03 -11.85
CA LEU A 134 9.23 8.38 -12.70
C LEU A 134 10.51 8.56 -11.88
N VAL A 135 10.45 9.28 -10.77
CA VAL A 135 11.59 9.48 -9.87
C VAL A 135 12.07 8.15 -9.29
N LEU A 136 11.16 7.28 -8.83
CA LEU A 136 11.53 5.99 -8.26
C LEU A 136 12.23 5.08 -9.27
N TYR A 137 11.77 5.04 -10.53
CA TYR A 137 12.42 4.24 -11.56
C TYR A 137 13.77 4.83 -12.01
N ASP A 138 13.93 6.15 -11.98
CA ASP A 138 15.24 6.79 -12.19
C ASP A 138 16.21 6.41 -11.07
N ARG A 139 15.78 6.54 -9.80
CA ARG A 139 16.60 6.15 -8.63
C ARG A 139 16.89 4.65 -8.59
N SER A 140 16.02 3.81 -9.11
CA SER A 140 16.28 2.37 -9.19
C SER A 140 17.52 2.06 -10.03
N VAL A 141 17.72 2.79 -11.12
CA VAL A 141 18.92 2.66 -11.97
C VAL A 141 20.15 3.23 -11.27
N GLU A 142 20.04 4.39 -10.64
CA GLU A 142 21.17 5.03 -9.94
C GLU A 142 21.72 4.20 -8.78
N HIS A 143 20.84 3.46 -8.08
CA HIS A 143 21.21 2.66 -6.91
C HIS A 143 21.39 1.16 -7.21
N ASP A 144 21.28 0.71 -8.44
CA ASP A 144 21.21 -0.71 -8.79
C ASP A 144 20.17 -1.44 -7.92
N ALA A 145 18.94 -0.93 -7.90
CA ALA A 145 17.87 -1.35 -7.01
C ALA A 145 16.58 -1.70 -7.77
N LEU A 146 15.70 -2.50 -7.17
CA LEU A 146 14.33 -2.70 -7.66
C LEU A 146 13.38 -1.72 -6.99
N VAL A 147 12.40 -1.21 -7.73
CA VAL A 147 11.31 -0.40 -7.14
C VAL A 147 10.41 -1.30 -6.31
N LEU A 148 10.33 -1.02 -5.00
CA LEU A 148 9.45 -1.72 -4.06
C LEU A 148 8.11 -0.97 -3.94
N GLY A 149 7.02 -1.67 -4.24
CA GLY A 149 5.65 -1.18 -4.10
C GLY A 149 5.18 -1.20 -2.66
N THR A 150 4.20 -0.37 -2.41
CA THR A 150 3.61 -0.18 -1.08
C THR A 150 2.10 -0.39 -1.07
N SER A 151 1.50 -0.77 -2.21
CA SER A 151 0.06 -0.98 -2.33
C SER A 151 -0.36 -2.28 -1.65
N ASN A 152 -1.42 -2.22 -0.86
CA ASN A 152 -1.98 -3.36 -0.17
C ASN A 152 -3.11 -4.03 -0.98
N LYS A 153 -3.56 -5.22 -0.54
CA LYS A 153 -4.60 -6.01 -1.22
C LYS A 153 -5.92 -5.26 -1.33
N THR A 154 -6.30 -4.52 -0.31
CA THR A 154 -7.56 -3.75 -0.28
C THR A 154 -7.56 -2.69 -1.38
N GLU A 155 -6.50 -1.89 -1.46
CA GLU A 155 -6.32 -0.87 -2.49
C GLU A 155 -6.33 -1.47 -3.90
N LEU A 156 -5.61 -2.58 -4.10
CA LEU A 156 -5.57 -3.27 -5.40
C LEU A 156 -6.93 -3.81 -5.82
N LEU A 157 -7.69 -4.42 -4.91
CA LEU A 157 -9.01 -4.97 -5.21
C LEU A 157 -10.07 -3.89 -5.47
N LEU A 158 -9.96 -2.75 -4.80
CA LEU A 158 -10.84 -1.60 -5.01
C LEU A 158 -10.44 -0.76 -6.24
N GLY A 159 -9.23 -0.96 -6.77
CA GLY A 159 -8.67 -0.05 -7.77
C GLY A 159 -8.38 1.34 -7.21
N TYR A 160 -8.15 1.45 -5.89
CA TYR A 160 -7.83 2.69 -5.20
C TYR A 160 -6.34 2.97 -5.31
N GLY A 161 -5.95 3.58 -6.41
CA GLY A 161 -4.57 3.93 -6.75
C GLY A 161 -4.47 4.43 -8.18
N THR A 162 -3.32 4.98 -8.55
CA THR A 162 -3.05 5.49 -9.89
C THR A 162 -2.28 4.47 -10.72
N ILE A 163 -2.91 3.96 -11.79
CA ILE A 163 -2.28 3.07 -12.77
C ILE A 163 -1.05 3.77 -13.36
N HIS A 164 0.09 3.09 -13.37
CA HIS A 164 1.39 3.63 -13.76
C HIS A 164 1.82 4.85 -12.92
N GLY A 165 1.34 4.93 -11.68
CA GLY A 165 1.76 5.87 -10.65
C GLY A 165 2.20 5.09 -9.41
N ASP A 166 1.49 5.25 -8.30
CA ASP A 166 1.73 4.54 -7.04
C ASP A 166 1.52 3.01 -7.12
N LEU A 167 0.71 2.53 -8.09
CA LEU A 167 0.56 1.08 -8.36
C LEU A 167 1.73 0.48 -9.16
N ALA A 168 2.66 1.29 -9.66
CA ALA A 168 3.79 0.80 -10.44
C ALA A 168 4.96 0.40 -9.51
N SER A 169 5.39 -0.85 -9.63
CA SER A 169 6.54 -1.36 -8.88
C SER A 169 7.12 -2.59 -9.57
N ALA A 170 8.36 -2.96 -9.24
CA ALA A 170 8.97 -4.22 -9.65
C ALA A 170 8.58 -5.36 -8.71
N LEU A 171 8.43 -5.07 -7.41
CA LEU A 171 8.00 -5.99 -6.36
C LEU A 171 6.95 -5.29 -5.50
N ASN A 172 5.88 -5.99 -5.12
CA ASN A 172 4.85 -5.45 -4.23
C ASN A 172 4.56 -6.41 -3.07
N PRO A 173 5.32 -6.36 -1.97
CA PRO A 173 5.22 -7.34 -0.89
C PRO A 173 3.89 -7.27 -0.12
N LEU A 174 3.23 -6.12 -0.09
CA LEU A 174 1.97 -5.94 0.64
C LEU A 174 0.73 -6.34 -0.16
N GLY A 175 0.89 -6.77 -1.41
CA GLY A 175 -0.21 -7.03 -2.35
C GLY A 175 -1.21 -8.11 -1.92
N ASP A 176 -0.83 -9.01 -1.01
CA ASP A 176 -1.69 -10.05 -0.45
C ASP A 176 -2.22 -9.72 0.96
N LEU A 177 -1.86 -8.56 1.51
CA LEU A 177 -2.29 -8.12 2.84
C LEU A 177 -3.46 -7.13 2.75
N TYR A 178 -4.52 -7.40 3.48
CA TYR A 178 -5.58 -6.42 3.72
C TYR A 178 -5.08 -5.25 4.57
N LYS A 179 -5.71 -4.08 4.48
CA LYS A 179 -5.32 -2.89 5.25
C LYS A 179 -5.33 -3.13 6.75
N THR A 180 -6.28 -3.90 7.25
CA THR A 180 -6.33 -4.31 8.66
C THR A 180 -5.11 -5.13 9.08
N GLN A 181 -4.63 -6.02 8.20
CA GLN A 181 -3.43 -6.83 8.41
C GLN A 181 -2.14 -5.98 8.33
N VAL A 182 -2.10 -4.99 7.43
CA VAL A 182 -1.03 -3.98 7.39
C VAL A 182 -0.93 -3.25 8.73
N ARG A 183 -2.08 -2.83 9.31
CA ARG A 183 -2.11 -2.19 10.64
C ARG A 183 -1.61 -3.13 11.74
N GLU A 184 -1.95 -4.41 11.69
CA GLU A 184 -1.51 -5.41 12.67
C GLU A 184 0.01 -5.62 12.63
N LEU A 185 0.58 -5.87 11.44
CA LEU A 185 2.03 -6.03 11.24
C LEU A 185 2.80 -4.77 11.63
N SER A 186 2.28 -3.59 11.30
CA SER A 186 2.92 -2.32 11.64
C SER A 186 3.00 -2.11 13.16
N ARG A 187 1.97 -2.52 13.92
CA ARG A 187 2.01 -2.50 15.38
C ARG A 187 3.05 -3.49 15.91
N ALA A 188 3.08 -4.71 15.37
CA ALA A 188 4.02 -5.75 15.77
C ALA A 188 5.49 -5.34 15.53
N LEU A 189 5.76 -4.64 14.43
CA LEU A 189 7.08 -4.10 14.09
C LEU A 189 7.42 -2.78 14.79
N SER A 190 6.56 -2.28 15.65
CA SER A 190 6.77 -1.02 16.38
C SER A 190 7.00 0.18 15.45
N VAL A 191 6.28 0.25 14.33
CA VAL A 191 6.23 1.44 13.48
C VAL A 191 5.88 2.66 14.34
N PRO A 192 6.47 3.84 14.11
CA PRO A 192 6.27 5.01 14.96
C PRO A 192 4.79 5.33 15.24
N LYS A 193 4.46 5.57 16.50
CA LYS A 193 3.08 5.79 16.98
C LYS A 193 2.30 6.85 16.19
N PRO A 194 2.89 7.99 15.78
CA PRO A 194 2.16 8.97 14.97
C PRO A 194 1.62 8.37 13.66
N ILE A 195 2.39 7.51 12.99
CA ILE A 195 1.99 6.83 11.75
C ILE A 195 0.86 5.83 12.02
N LEU A 196 0.94 5.07 13.12
CA LEU A 196 -0.10 4.11 13.52
C LEU A 196 -1.44 4.78 13.87
N ALA A 197 -1.40 6.02 14.40
CA ALA A 197 -2.58 6.77 14.81
C ALA A 197 -3.19 7.62 13.70
N LYS A 198 -2.44 7.83 12.60
CA LYS A 198 -2.87 8.68 11.48
C LYS A 198 -3.96 8.00 10.67
N ALA A 199 -5.00 8.75 10.31
CA ALA A 199 -6.00 8.28 9.36
C ALA A 199 -5.32 8.01 7.99
N PRO A 200 -5.62 6.89 7.32
CA PRO A 200 -5.11 6.62 5.99
C PRO A 200 -5.50 7.71 5.00
N SER A 201 -4.52 8.17 4.24
CA SER A 201 -4.71 9.20 3.21
C SER A 201 -3.61 9.12 2.16
N ALA A 202 -3.98 9.35 0.91
CA ALA A 202 -3.04 9.53 -0.19
C ALA A 202 -2.33 10.91 -0.18
N ASP A 203 -2.77 11.83 0.70
CA ASP A 203 -2.22 13.20 0.87
C ASP A 203 -2.09 13.99 -0.46
N LEU A 204 -3.09 13.82 -1.34
CA LEU A 204 -3.13 14.48 -2.64
C LEU A 204 -3.80 15.85 -2.60
N TRP A 205 -4.69 16.08 -1.63
CA TRP A 205 -5.33 17.36 -1.32
C TRP A 205 -5.59 17.50 0.18
N PRO A 206 -5.76 18.73 0.68
CA PRO A 206 -6.02 18.97 2.11
C PRO A 206 -7.23 18.18 2.64
N GLU A 207 -7.12 17.67 3.87
CA GLU A 207 -8.18 16.94 4.59
C GLU A 207 -8.65 15.63 3.92
N GLN A 208 -7.95 15.15 2.89
CA GLN A 208 -8.26 13.85 2.28
C GLN A 208 -8.10 12.73 3.30
N THR A 209 -9.09 11.82 3.33
CA THR A 209 -8.96 10.52 3.98
C THR A 209 -9.52 9.45 3.07
N ASP A 210 -8.86 8.29 3.02
CA ASP A 210 -9.27 7.18 2.17
C ASP A 210 -10.68 6.70 2.51
N GLU A 211 -11.03 6.60 3.80
CA GLU A 211 -12.35 6.14 4.24
C GLU A 211 -13.47 7.12 3.89
N ALA A 212 -13.17 8.43 3.82
CA ALA A 212 -14.13 9.43 3.32
C ALA A 212 -14.33 9.31 1.80
N ASP A 213 -13.26 9.07 1.06
CA ASP A 213 -13.31 8.89 -0.40
C ASP A 213 -14.04 7.58 -0.78
N LEU A 214 -13.85 6.52 0.00
CA LEU A 214 -14.46 5.21 -0.21
C LEU A 214 -15.90 5.11 0.32
N GLY A 215 -16.28 5.97 1.29
CA GLY A 215 -17.57 5.92 1.96
C GLY A 215 -17.76 4.73 2.90
N VAL A 216 -16.68 4.01 3.23
CA VAL A 216 -16.69 2.81 4.08
C VAL A 216 -15.37 2.72 4.85
N THR A 217 -15.39 2.12 6.05
CA THR A 217 -14.18 1.89 6.82
C THR A 217 -13.36 0.71 6.27
N TYR A 218 -12.04 0.74 6.48
CA TYR A 218 -11.19 -0.39 6.11
C TYR A 218 -11.56 -1.69 6.82
N ASP A 219 -12.00 -1.62 8.08
CA ASP A 219 -12.44 -2.80 8.83
C ASP A 219 -13.69 -3.46 8.21
N GLU A 220 -14.59 -2.67 7.64
CA GLU A 220 -15.79 -3.18 6.97
C GLU A 220 -15.46 -3.70 5.56
N VAL A 221 -14.73 -2.92 4.77
CA VAL A 221 -14.42 -3.29 3.38
C VAL A 221 -13.53 -4.52 3.29
N ASP A 222 -12.55 -4.67 4.19
CA ASP A 222 -11.68 -5.85 4.22
C ASP A 222 -12.49 -7.13 4.48
N ARG A 223 -13.47 -7.08 5.39
CA ARG A 223 -14.37 -8.20 5.66
C ARG A 223 -15.24 -8.53 4.44
N ILE A 224 -15.75 -7.53 3.75
CA ILE A 224 -16.53 -7.71 2.51
C ILE A 224 -15.66 -8.35 1.44
N LEU A 225 -14.46 -7.83 1.21
CA LEU A 225 -13.53 -8.32 0.20
C LEU A 225 -13.07 -9.77 0.50
N ALA A 226 -12.79 -10.10 1.75
CA ALA A 226 -12.43 -11.46 2.14
C ALA A 226 -13.57 -12.46 1.92
N LEU A 227 -14.81 -12.05 2.18
CA LEU A 227 -15.99 -12.87 1.84
C LEU A 227 -16.16 -13.03 0.33
N LEU A 228 -16.05 -11.93 -0.42
CA LEU A 228 -16.32 -11.90 -1.85
C LEU A 228 -15.21 -12.60 -2.66
N VAL A 229 -13.95 -12.28 -2.37
CA VAL A 229 -12.80 -12.69 -3.18
C VAL A 229 -12.21 -14.01 -2.67
N ASP A 230 -11.85 -14.08 -1.38
CA ASP A 230 -11.16 -15.24 -0.84
C ASP A 230 -12.13 -16.39 -0.58
N SER A 231 -13.30 -16.12 0.01
CA SER A 231 -14.32 -17.12 0.31
C SER A 231 -15.32 -17.33 -0.82
N ARG A 232 -15.29 -16.49 -1.88
CA ARG A 232 -16.19 -16.54 -3.06
C ARG A 232 -17.67 -16.58 -2.70
N VAL A 233 -18.05 -15.85 -1.65
CA VAL A 233 -19.43 -15.72 -1.19
C VAL A 233 -20.20 -14.80 -2.12
N SER A 234 -21.44 -15.15 -2.47
CA SER A 234 -22.28 -14.30 -3.33
C SER A 234 -22.64 -12.99 -2.66
N LEU A 235 -22.79 -11.91 -3.44
CA LEU A 235 -23.21 -10.60 -2.95
C LEU A 235 -24.52 -10.67 -2.16
N GLY A 236 -25.49 -11.46 -2.63
CA GLY A 236 -26.77 -11.65 -1.92
C GLY A 236 -26.60 -12.24 -0.52
N THR A 237 -25.65 -13.16 -0.36
CA THR A 237 -25.32 -13.75 0.95
C THR A 237 -24.60 -12.75 1.84
N ILE A 238 -23.71 -11.91 1.29
CA ILE A 238 -23.00 -10.86 2.03
C ILE A 238 -24.01 -9.84 2.57
N VAL A 239 -24.95 -9.38 1.73
CA VAL A 239 -26.05 -8.48 2.15
C VAL A 239 -26.91 -9.12 3.24
N ALA A 240 -27.26 -10.41 3.12
CA ALA A 240 -28.02 -11.14 4.13
C ALA A 240 -27.30 -11.28 5.48
N LYS A 241 -25.96 -11.10 5.51
CA LYS A 241 -25.15 -11.02 6.74
C LYS A 241 -25.15 -9.62 7.40
N GLY A 242 -25.86 -8.66 6.83
CA GLY A 242 -26.01 -7.31 7.38
C GLY A 242 -25.08 -6.25 6.79
N PHE A 243 -24.26 -6.58 5.78
CA PHE A 243 -23.47 -5.58 5.06
C PHE A 243 -24.36 -4.74 4.13
N ARG A 244 -24.05 -3.45 4.00
CA ARG A 244 -24.81 -2.55 3.11
C ARG A 244 -24.61 -2.95 1.66
N ARG A 245 -25.59 -2.69 0.83
CA ARG A 245 -25.55 -2.99 -0.61
C ARG A 245 -24.95 -1.85 -1.43
N GLU A 246 -24.93 -0.66 -0.88
CA GLU A 246 -24.44 0.59 -1.52
C GLU A 246 -22.99 0.83 -1.18
#